data_1a3afb5e8ad0f5e2290bb7d023855b57
#
_entry.id   1a3afb5e8ad0f5e2290bb7d023855b57
#
_cell.length_a   1.000
_cell.length_b   1.000
_cell.length_c   1.000
_cell.angle_alpha   90.00
_cell.angle_beta   90.00
_cell.angle_gamma   90.00
#
_symmetry.space_group_name_H-M   'P 1'
#
loop_
_entity.id
_entity.type
_entity.pdbx_description
1 polymer ?
#
loop_
_entity_poly.entity_id
_entity_poly.type
_entity_poly.pdbx_seq_one_letter_code
_entity_poly.pdbx_strand_id
1 'polypeptide(L)'
;MRLVESPSEVAEELAGLGRDSRFLVVHAGAASPTGYGALLMSAVAAAGLAAGEAIALSNTDSWAEAVTAAIAAQQPDYVVGVGGGRVVDVAKVAAARAGIDFVSIPTQASSDGMCSPVAVMVDDAEHPRSVAARIPVAVIVDMTVISSAPEITWKAGLGDLVSNLSAVKDWRLAHKQNGEPYDDFACLVSEAAALSVIDDGISLADPLFREKLVRGLILSGIAMEMAGSSRPASGAEHLISHALDTLLPSPHPHGLQVALGTIAADLLRGDDVVRLVGYFRSVGLPVCPADLGIDMETLVLAIRRGPDQRPGRTSILDGVGEDRIRALVEAYGRL
;
A
#
# COMPACT_ATOMS: atom_id res chain seq x y z
N MET A 1 -9.90 7.31 -11.36
CA MET A 1 -8.51 7.02 -11.80
C MET A 1 -8.31 7.42 -13.24
N ARG A 2 -7.16 8.02 -13.54
CA ARG A 2 -6.69 8.34 -14.89
C ARG A 2 -5.27 7.79 -15.08
N LEU A 3 -5.00 7.19 -16.23
CA LEU A 3 -3.65 6.85 -16.67
C LEU A 3 -3.25 7.84 -17.76
N VAL A 4 -2.09 8.42 -17.62
CA VAL A 4 -1.53 9.46 -18.51
C VAL A 4 -0.08 9.13 -18.80
N GLU A 5 0.55 9.87 -19.74
CA GLU A 5 1.93 9.60 -20.18
C GLU A 5 2.86 10.81 -20.04
N SER A 6 2.36 11.91 -19.47
CA SER A 6 3.18 13.10 -19.28
C SER A 6 2.70 14.01 -18.14
N PRO A 7 3.59 14.85 -17.56
CA PRO A 7 3.19 15.87 -16.59
C PRO A 7 2.17 16.87 -17.15
N SER A 8 2.16 17.12 -18.46
CA SER A 8 1.19 18.01 -19.10
C SER A 8 -0.22 17.42 -19.07
N GLU A 9 -0.35 16.13 -19.35
CA GLU A 9 -1.64 15.43 -19.22
C GLU A 9 -2.11 15.36 -17.77
N VAL A 10 -1.19 15.20 -16.81
CA VAL A 10 -1.53 15.33 -15.38
C VAL A 10 -2.12 16.69 -15.06
N ALA A 11 -1.52 17.77 -15.59
CA ALA A 11 -2.03 19.14 -15.39
C ALA A 11 -3.41 19.33 -16.05
N GLU A 12 -3.67 18.71 -17.20
CA GLU A 12 -4.99 18.71 -17.84
C GLU A 12 -6.05 18.00 -16.98
N GLU A 13 -5.72 16.86 -16.41
CA GLU A 13 -6.61 16.15 -15.48
C GLU A 13 -6.90 16.96 -14.20
N LEU A 14 -5.88 17.67 -13.66
CA LEU A 14 -6.08 18.60 -12.55
C LEU A 14 -7.02 19.75 -12.95
N ALA A 15 -6.84 20.33 -14.16
CA ALA A 15 -7.74 21.33 -14.70
C ALA A 15 -9.18 20.84 -14.84
N GLY A 16 -9.36 19.54 -15.08
CA GLY A 16 -10.66 18.85 -15.11
C GLY A 16 -11.38 18.81 -13.78
N LEU A 17 -10.65 18.89 -12.65
CA LEU A 17 -11.26 19.01 -11.31
C LEU A 17 -11.79 20.41 -11.03
N GLY A 18 -11.18 21.44 -11.63
CA GLY A 18 -11.63 22.85 -11.55
C GLY A 18 -10.54 23.80 -12.02
N ARG A 19 -10.77 24.51 -13.14
CA ARG A 19 -9.79 25.45 -13.71
C ARG A 19 -9.47 26.63 -12.80
N ASP A 20 -10.45 27.06 -12.02
CA ASP A 20 -10.31 28.18 -11.08
C ASP A 20 -9.91 27.72 -9.66
N SER A 21 -9.75 26.40 -9.46
CA SER A 21 -9.34 25.84 -8.18
C SER A 21 -7.87 26.09 -7.88
N ARG A 22 -7.58 26.24 -6.59
CA ARG A 22 -6.23 26.34 -6.06
C ARG A 22 -5.74 24.99 -5.60
N PHE A 23 -4.56 24.61 -6.05
CA PHE A 23 -3.92 23.35 -5.68
C PHE A 23 -2.75 23.60 -4.73
N LEU A 24 -2.57 22.75 -3.73
CA LEU A 24 -1.32 22.66 -2.96
C LEU A 24 -0.62 21.36 -3.35
N VAL A 25 0.49 21.47 -4.09
CA VAL A 25 1.27 20.32 -4.52
C VAL A 25 2.31 19.99 -3.46
N VAL A 26 2.20 18.79 -2.89
CA VAL A 26 3.12 18.25 -1.86
C VAL A 26 4.04 17.25 -2.53
N HIS A 27 5.36 17.47 -2.44
CA HIS A 27 6.36 16.57 -3.04
C HIS A 27 7.69 16.60 -2.27
N ALA A 28 8.65 15.75 -2.65
CA ALA A 28 9.94 15.65 -1.97
C ALA A 28 10.99 16.70 -2.40
N GLY A 29 10.62 17.66 -3.24
CA GLY A 29 11.56 18.69 -3.73
C GLY A 29 12.79 18.09 -4.42
N ALA A 30 13.96 18.67 -4.14
CA ALA A 30 15.24 18.20 -4.67
C ALA A 30 15.66 16.81 -4.16
N ALA A 31 15.05 16.30 -3.09
CA ALA A 31 15.30 14.94 -2.60
C ALA A 31 14.60 13.85 -3.42
N SER A 32 13.71 14.22 -4.35
CA SER A 32 13.06 13.27 -5.26
C SER A 32 14.05 12.72 -6.28
N PRO A 33 14.24 11.38 -6.34
CA PRO A 33 15.13 10.79 -7.35
C PRO A 33 14.73 11.08 -8.80
N THR A 34 13.45 11.29 -9.05
CA THR A 34 12.90 11.55 -10.39
C THR A 34 12.80 13.04 -10.72
N GLY A 35 12.85 13.93 -9.74
CA GLY A 35 12.55 15.34 -9.92
C GLY A 35 11.12 15.64 -10.40
N TYR A 36 10.24 14.64 -10.38
CA TYR A 36 8.92 14.72 -11.03
C TYR A 36 8.03 15.81 -10.45
N GLY A 37 8.12 16.11 -9.16
CA GLY A 37 7.39 17.22 -8.54
C GLY A 37 7.66 18.56 -9.20
N ALA A 38 8.93 18.87 -9.49
CA ALA A 38 9.31 20.11 -10.16
C ALA A 38 8.83 20.15 -11.64
N LEU A 39 8.88 19.00 -12.32
CA LEU A 39 8.34 18.88 -13.69
C LEU A 39 6.83 19.12 -13.70
N LEU A 40 6.11 18.55 -12.76
CA LEU A 40 4.68 18.76 -12.63
C LEU A 40 4.34 20.22 -12.28
N MET A 41 5.07 20.86 -11.36
CA MET A 41 4.87 22.27 -11.05
C MET A 41 5.03 23.16 -12.28
N SER A 42 6.01 22.85 -13.14
CA SER A 42 6.20 23.56 -14.40
C SER A 42 5.03 23.34 -15.37
N ALA A 43 4.50 22.11 -15.46
CA ALA A 43 3.36 21.80 -16.32
C ALA A 43 2.06 22.47 -15.81
N VAL A 44 1.83 22.46 -14.50
CA VAL A 44 0.70 23.12 -13.83
C VAL A 44 0.72 24.63 -14.10
N ALA A 45 1.90 25.26 -13.97
CA ALA A 45 2.07 26.68 -14.28
C ALA A 45 1.82 26.97 -15.78
N ALA A 46 2.33 26.13 -16.69
CA ALA A 46 2.09 26.25 -18.13
C ALA A 46 0.61 26.10 -18.51
N ALA A 47 -0.13 25.28 -17.77
CA ALA A 47 -1.58 25.11 -17.94
C ALA A 47 -2.40 26.28 -17.34
N GLY A 48 -1.73 27.25 -16.70
CA GLY A 48 -2.38 28.42 -16.09
C GLY A 48 -3.16 28.10 -14.80
N LEU A 49 -2.84 26.98 -14.13
CA LEU A 49 -3.50 26.62 -12.88
C LEU A 49 -2.85 27.31 -11.67
N ALA A 50 -3.67 27.72 -10.71
CA ALA A 50 -3.18 28.29 -9.45
C ALA A 50 -2.67 27.18 -8.54
N ALA A 51 -1.38 27.08 -8.31
CA ALA A 51 -0.78 26.08 -7.45
C ALA A 51 0.28 26.67 -6.52
N GLY A 52 0.17 26.28 -5.23
CA GLY A 52 1.24 26.43 -4.26
C GLY A 52 2.02 25.15 -4.08
N GLU A 53 3.13 25.24 -3.36
CA GLU A 53 4.06 24.14 -3.12
C GLU A 53 4.26 23.90 -1.63
N ALA A 54 4.40 22.63 -1.24
CA ALA A 54 4.87 22.21 0.08
C ALA A 54 5.82 21.01 -0.08
N ILE A 55 6.81 20.94 0.79
CA ILE A 55 7.81 19.84 0.78
C ILE A 55 7.51 18.85 1.90
N ALA A 56 7.64 17.57 1.60
CA ALA A 56 7.61 16.48 2.57
C ALA A 56 8.70 15.45 2.24
N LEU A 57 9.65 15.25 3.16
CA LEU A 57 10.79 14.35 2.95
C LEU A 57 10.60 12.98 3.62
N SER A 58 9.76 12.91 4.64
CA SER A 58 9.48 11.70 5.41
C SER A 58 8.01 11.70 5.84
N ASN A 59 7.50 10.55 6.23
CA ASN A 59 6.12 10.36 6.69
C ASN A 59 5.97 10.49 8.22
N THR A 60 6.63 11.48 8.82
CA THR A 60 6.49 11.82 10.24
C THR A 60 5.36 12.81 10.50
N ASP A 61 4.87 12.86 11.75
CA ASP A 61 3.84 13.83 12.14
C ASP A 61 4.29 15.27 11.93
N SER A 62 5.57 15.59 12.14
CA SER A 62 6.11 16.93 11.92
C SER A 62 5.98 17.41 10.47
N TRP A 63 6.18 16.51 9.49
CA TRP A 63 5.93 16.84 8.08
C TRP A 63 4.45 17.00 7.79
N ALA A 64 3.58 16.17 8.37
CA ALA A 64 2.13 16.32 8.21
C ALA A 64 1.63 17.64 8.83
N GLU A 65 2.18 18.07 9.95
CA GLU A 65 1.91 19.37 10.58
C GLU A 65 2.37 20.54 9.71
N ALA A 66 3.59 20.44 9.13
CA ALA A 66 4.11 21.46 8.22
C ALA A 66 3.22 21.62 6.98
N VAL A 67 2.76 20.50 6.38
CA VAL A 67 1.83 20.53 5.24
C VAL A 67 0.46 21.08 5.68
N THR A 68 -0.04 20.72 6.86
CA THR A 68 -1.30 21.26 7.40
C THR A 68 -1.20 22.78 7.62
N ALA A 69 -0.07 23.28 8.10
CA ALA A 69 0.18 24.73 8.20
C ALA A 69 0.20 25.42 6.83
N ALA A 70 0.81 24.76 5.81
CA ALA A 70 0.78 25.27 4.43
C ALA A 70 -0.65 25.32 3.87
N ILE A 71 -1.48 24.33 4.15
CA ILE A 71 -2.91 24.32 3.79
C ILE A 71 -3.62 25.52 4.42
N ALA A 72 -3.42 25.75 5.72
CA ALA A 72 -4.05 26.87 6.43
C ALA A 72 -3.62 28.24 5.86
N ALA A 73 -2.34 28.40 5.47
CA ALA A 73 -1.81 29.64 4.92
C ALA A 73 -2.26 29.90 3.48
N GLN A 74 -2.34 28.87 2.65
CA GLN A 74 -2.60 29.00 1.20
C GLN A 74 -4.07 28.79 0.83
N GLN A 75 -4.86 28.18 1.72
CA GLN A 75 -6.31 27.93 1.52
C GLN A 75 -6.59 27.25 0.15
N PRO A 76 -5.98 26.08 -0.14
CA PRO A 76 -6.22 25.37 -1.40
C PRO A 76 -7.60 24.70 -1.39
N ASP A 77 -8.14 24.46 -2.58
CA ASP A 77 -9.34 23.64 -2.79
C ASP A 77 -8.99 22.15 -2.81
N TYR A 78 -7.76 21.82 -3.27
CA TYR A 78 -7.25 20.46 -3.34
C TYR A 78 -5.81 20.35 -2.83
N VAL A 79 -5.52 19.29 -2.10
CA VAL A 79 -4.13 18.87 -1.79
C VAL A 79 -3.73 17.78 -2.75
N VAL A 80 -2.60 17.95 -3.42
CA VAL A 80 -2.07 17.03 -4.44
C VAL A 80 -0.77 16.41 -3.93
N GLY A 81 -0.79 15.11 -3.57
CA GLY A 81 0.41 14.38 -3.14
C GLY A 81 1.15 13.75 -4.32
N VAL A 82 2.39 14.16 -4.57
CA VAL A 82 3.21 13.73 -5.72
C VAL A 82 4.47 13.02 -5.25
N GLY A 83 4.52 11.69 -5.40
CA GLY A 83 5.70 10.95 -4.94
C GLY A 83 5.46 9.48 -4.65
N GLY A 84 6.42 8.88 -3.96
CA GLY A 84 6.26 7.55 -3.35
C GLY A 84 5.35 7.59 -2.12
N GLY A 85 5.08 6.43 -1.56
CA GLY A 85 4.12 6.26 -0.45
C GLY A 85 4.31 7.26 0.69
N ARG A 86 5.55 7.53 1.13
CA ARG A 86 5.81 8.49 2.22
C ARG A 86 5.26 9.89 1.97
N VAL A 87 5.41 10.42 0.77
CA VAL A 87 4.90 11.75 0.40
C VAL A 87 3.38 11.72 0.27
N VAL A 88 2.86 10.69 -0.40
CA VAL A 88 1.43 10.48 -0.58
C VAL A 88 0.72 10.38 0.78
N ASP A 89 1.30 9.64 1.74
CA ASP A 89 0.73 9.47 3.08
C ASP A 89 0.70 10.78 3.88
N VAL A 90 1.79 11.56 3.85
CA VAL A 90 1.81 12.89 4.50
C VAL A 90 0.76 13.81 3.93
N ALA A 91 0.69 13.92 2.59
CA ALA A 91 -0.29 14.78 1.92
C ALA A 91 -1.73 14.34 2.24
N LYS A 92 -1.98 13.02 2.22
CA LYS A 92 -3.27 12.40 2.56
C LYS A 92 -3.69 12.72 4.00
N VAL A 93 -2.78 12.55 4.96
CA VAL A 93 -3.07 12.84 6.39
C VAL A 93 -3.31 14.33 6.61
N ALA A 94 -2.48 15.20 6.03
CA ALA A 94 -2.65 16.64 6.15
C ALA A 94 -3.97 17.12 5.54
N ALA A 95 -4.34 16.62 4.36
CA ALA A 95 -5.62 16.91 3.71
C ALA A 95 -6.80 16.43 4.57
N ALA A 96 -6.73 15.21 5.13
CA ALA A 96 -7.77 14.67 6.01
C ALA A 96 -7.94 15.51 7.29
N ARG A 97 -6.83 15.93 7.93
CA ARG A 97 -6.84 16.81 9.12
C ARG A 97 -7.48 18.17 8.82
N ALA A 98 -7.24 18.71 7.62
CA ALA A 98 -7.77 19.99 7.20
C ALA A 98 -9.19 19.90 6.60
N GLY A 99 -9.73 18.71 6.36
CA GLY A 99 -11.02 18.51 5.70
C GLY A 99 -11.04 18.90 4.21
N ILE A 100 -9.87 18.92 3.55
CA ILE A 100 -9.70 19.27 2.14
C ILE A 100 -9.63 17.99 1.30
N ASP A 101 -10.11 18.05 0.07
CA ASP A 101 -10.05 16.93 -0.87
C ASP A 101 -8.60 16.65 -1.31
N PHE A 102 -8.28 15.35 -1.41
CA PHE A 102 -6.95 14.86 -1.73
C PHE A 102 -6.89 14.24 -3.12
N VAL A 103 -5.85 14.58 -3.89
CA VAL A 103 -5.51 13.97 -5.17
C VAL A 103 -4.18 13.23 -5.03
N SER A 104 -4.15 11.96 -5.44
CA SER A 104 -2.93 11.13 -5.41
C SER A 104 -2.28 11.07 -6.79
N ILE A 105 -0.99 11.41 -6.86
CA ILE A 105 -0.13 11.25 -8.04
C ILE A 105 1.07 10.40 -7.65
N PRO A 106 0.91 9.07 -7.62
CA PRO A 106 1.96 8.16 -7.20
C PRO A 106 3.07 8.06 -8.26
N THR A 107 4.32 8.06 -7.82
CA THR A 107 5.49 7.80 -8.67
C THR A 107 6.06 6.40 -8.51
N GLN A 108 5.43 5.56 -7.68
CA GLN A 108 5.77 4.16 -7.42
C GLN A 108 4.51 3.36 -7.15
N ALA A 109 4.47 2.10 -7.62
CA ALA A 109 3.40 1.15 -7.39
C ALA A 109 3.79 0.15 -6.28
N SER A 110 4.09 0.62 -5.07
CA SER A 110 4.64 -0.20 -3.99
C SER A 110 3.61 -0.74 -3.00
N SER A 111 2.39 -0.21 -3.00
CA SER A 111 1.26 -0.65 -2.18
C SER A 111 -0.04 0.02 -2.62
N ASP A 112 -1.17 -0.43 -2.08
CA ASP A 112 -2.48 0.19 -2.27
C ASP A 112 -2.62 1.55 -1.54
N GLY A 113 -1.63 1.96 -0.76
CA GLY A 113 -1.55 3.29 -0.13
C GLY A 113 -1.78 4.45 -1.09
N MET A 114 -1.58 4.25 -2.40
CA MET A 114 -1.89 5.25 -3.42
C MET A 114 -3.39 5.60 -3.50
N CYS A 115 -4.27 4.72 -3.06
CA CYS A 115 -5.74 4.90 -3.13
C CYS A 115 -6.47 4.55 -1.84
N SER A 116 -5.81 3.98 -0.84
CA SER A 116 -6.47 3.53 0.39
C SER A 116 -6.90 4.68 1.31
N PRO A 117 -7.93 4.48 2.17
CA PRO A 117 -8.31 5.41 3.23
C PRO A 117 -7.37 5.35 4.44
N VAL A 118 -6.24 4.66 4.32
CA VAL A 118 -5.23 4.49 5.37
C VAL A 118 -3.92 5.10 4.91
N ALA A 119 -3.17 5.67 5.84
CA ALA A 119 -1.80 6.14 5.64
C ALA A 119 -0.87 5.49 6.65
N VAL A 120 0.39 5.28 6.29
CA VAL A 120 1.42 4.83 7.23
C VAL A 120 2.27 6.03 7.62
N MET A 121 2.23 6.37 8.91
CA MET A 121 3.05 7.42 9.51
C MET A 121 4.10 6.80 10.43
N VAL A 122 5.20 7.50 10.63
CA VAL A 122 6.28 7.07 11.53
C VAL A 122 6.27 7.97 12.76
N ASP A 123 6.33 7.36 13.93
CA ASP A 123 6.44 8.09 15.19
C ASP A 123 7.89 8.60 15.44
N ASP A 124 8.09 9.32 16.56
CA ASP A 124 9.40 9.87 16.95
C ASP A 124 10.46 8.77 17.24
N ALA A 125 10.02 7.52 17.45
CA ALA A 125 10.88 6.35 17.65
C ALA A 125 11.10 5.55 16.34
N GLU A 126 10.72 6.13 15.21
CA GLU A 126 10.78 5.53 13.86
C GLU A 126 9.92 4.26 13.69
N HIS A 127 8.90 4.04 14.55
CA HIS A 127 7.99 2.93 14.40
C HIS A 127 6.84 3.30 13.44
N PRO A 128 6.55 2.47 12.43
CA PRO A 128 5.44 2.69 11.53
C PRO A 128 4.11 2.42 12.26
N ARG A 129 3.13 3.29 12.01
CA ARG A 129 1.76 3.15 12.50
C ARG A 129 0.74 3.47 11.43
N SER A 130 -0.31 2.68 11.33
CA SER A 130 -1.43 2.96 10.44
C SER A 130 -2.31 4.06 11.03
N VAL A 131 -2.64 5.06 10.23
CA VAL A 131 -3.48 6.20 10.59
C VAL A 131 -4.67 6.25 9.65
N ALA A 132 -5.86 6.43 10.19
CA ALA A 132 -7.04 6.66 9.38
C ALA A 132 -6.91 7.99 8.62
N ALA A 133 -7.25 7.95 7.34
CA ALA A 133 -7.24 9.11 6.46
C ALA A 133 -8.49 9.07 5.57
N ARG A 134 -8.42 9.65 4.36
CA ARG A 134 -9.52 9.64 3.40
C ARG A 134 -9.02 9.12 2.06
N ILE A 135 -9.89 8.40 1.34
CA ILE A 135 -9.60 8.01 -0.03
C ILE A 135 -9.41 9.26 -0.91
N PRO A 136 -8.48 9.25 -1.88
CA PRO A 136 -8.33 10.37 -2.81
C PRO A 136 -9.56 10.52 -3.71
N VAL A 137 -9.99 11.75 -3.96
CA VAL A 137 -11.05 12.04 -4.94
C VAL A 137 -10.64 11.72 -6.36
N ALA A 138 -9.32 11.74 -6.64
CA ALA A 138 -8.73 11.31 -7.89
C ALA A 138 -7.37 10.66 -7.67
N VAL A 139 -7.07 9.63 -8.45
CA VAL A 139 -5.72 9.06 -8.61
C VAL A 139 -5.34 9.26 -10.07
N ILE A 140 -4.27 10.04 -10.30
CA ILE A 140 -3.73 10.32 -11.63
C ILE A 140 -2.35 9.67 -11.70
N VAL A 141 -2.16 8.72 -12.59
CA VAL A 141 -0.94 7.93 -12.69
C VAL A 141 -0.25 8.24 -14.01
N ASP A 142 0.89 8.92 -13.95
CA ASP A 142 1.77 9.06 -15.10
C ASP A 142 2.57 7.76 -15.28
N MET A 143 2.20 6.99 -16.31
CA MET A 143 2.80 5.69 -16.60
C MET A 143 4.28 5.81 -16.98
N THR A 144 4.73 6.97 -17.46
CA THR A 144 6.14 7.21 -17.78
C THR A 144 6.99 7.26 -16.51
N VAL A 145 6.57 8.04 -15.51
CA VAL A 145 7.33 8.15 -14.26
C VAL A 145 7.24 6.89 -13.42
N ILE A 146 6.03 6.32 -13.28
CA ILE A 146 5.85 5.14 -12.43
C ILE A 146 6.58 3.91 -13.02
N SER A 147 6.65 3.79 -14.35
CA SER A 147 7.39 2.72 -15.03
C SER A 147 8.90 2.82 -14.85
N SER A 148 9.43 3.99 -14.55
CA SER A 148 10.85 4.20 -14.25
C SER A 148 11.22 3.81 -12.80
N ALA A 149 10.24 3.53 -11.95
CA ALA A 149 10.47 3.14 -10.56
C ALA A 149 11.26 1.81 -10.47
N PRO A 150 12.10 1.65 -9.44
CA PRO A 150 12.87 0.42 -9.23
C PRO A 150 11.97 -0.83 -9.20
N GLU A 151 12.46 -1.94 -9.75
CA GLU A 151 11.71 -3.23 -9.81
C GLU A 151 11.22 -3.68 -8.45
N ILE A 152 11.99 -3.42 -7.40
CA ILE A 152 11.62 -3.77 -6.02
C ILE A 152 10.28 -3.15 -5.58
N THR A 153 9.94 -1.96 -6.10
CA THR A 153 8.66 -1.31 -5.78
C THR A 153 7.49 -2.00 -6.48
N TRP A 154 7.70 -2.52 -7.69
CA TRP A 154 6.72 -3.33 -8.40
C TRP A 154 6.48 -4.67 -7.71
N LYS A 155 7.55 -5.32 -7.25
CA LYS A 155 7.45 -6.54 -6.44
C LYS A 155 6.70 -6.29 -5.14
N ALA A 156 7.01 -5.18 -4.46
CA ALA A 156 6.32 -4.82 -3.22
C ALA A 156 4.81 -4.61 -3.48
N GLY A 157 4.44 -3.83 -4.50
CA GLY A 157 3.02 -3.65 -4.84
C GLY A 157 2.31 -4.95 -5.23
N LEU A 158 3.01 -5.85 -5.92
CA LEU A 158 2.45 -7.15 -6.26
C LEU A 158 2.21 -8.01 -5.02
N GLY A 159 3.18 -8.06 -4.09
CA GLY A 159 3.04 -8.79 -2.84
C GLY A 159 1.91 -8.24 -1.98
N ASP A 160 1.80 -6.92 -1.91
CA ASP A 160 0.73 -6.21 -1.21
C ASP A 160 -0.65 -6.56 -1.81
N LEU A 161 -0.80 -6.47 -3.13
CA LEU A 161 -2.06 -6.76 -3.81
C LEU A 161 -2.50 -8.23 -3.68
N VAL A 162 -1.58 -9.17 -3.87
CA VAL A 162 -1.91 -10.60 -3.81
C VAL A 162 -2.32 -11.04 -2.40
N SER A 163 -1.82 -10.35 -1.38
CA SER A 163 -2.16 -10.61 0.01
C SER A 163 -3.67 -10.47 0.33
N ASN A 164 -4.41 -9.73 -0.49
CA ASN A 164 -5.85 -9.59 -0.37
C ASN A 164 -6.58 -10.94 -0.31
N LEU A 165 -6.07 -11.96 -1.01
CA LEU A 165 -6.64 -13.31 -0.97
C LEU A 165 -6.56 -13.92 0.44
N SER A 166 -5.47 -13.65 1.17
CA SER A 166 -5.31 -14.06 2.57
C SER A 166 -6.15 -13.20 3.51
N ALA A 167 -6.14 -11.88 3.31
CA ALA A 167 -6.89 -10.93 4.14
C ALA A 167 -8.39 -11.23 4.16
N VAL A 168 -8.98 -11.51 3.00
CA VAL A 168 -10.41 -11.85 2.90
C VAL A 168 -10.73 -13.16 3.63
N LYS A 169 -9.83 -14.15 3.64
CA LYS A 169 -10.02 -15.38 4.42
C LYS A 169 -10.09 -15.09 5.92
N ASP A 170 -9.23 -14.20 6.42
CA ASP A 170 -9.26 -13.78 7.82
C ASP A 170 -10.52 -12.98 8.17
N TRP A 171 -10.99 -12.13 7.26
CA TRP A 171 -12.24 -11.41 7.48
C TRP A 171 -13.44 -12.35 7.55
N ARG A 172 -13.50 -13.36 6.66
CA ARG A 172 -14.52 -14.44 6.73
C ARG A 172 -14.41 -15.23 8.03
N LEU A 173 -13.18 -15.49 8.50
CA LEU A 173 -12.94 -16.16 9.78
C LEU A 173 -13.49 -15.32 10.94
N ALA A 174 -13.18 -14.03 11.00
CA ALA A 174 -13.64 -13.12 12.03
C ALA A 174 -15.18 -13.01 12.04
N HIS A 175 -15.80 -12.88 10.87
CA HIS A 175 -17.26 -12.89 10.75
C HIS A 175 -17.87 -14.17 11.32
N LYS A 176 -17.30 -15.33 10.99
CA LYS A 176 -17.79 -16.64 11.44
C LYS A 176 -17.60 -16.86 12.94
N GLN A 177 -16.49 -16.36 13.51
CA GLN A 177 -16.15 -16.62 14.91
C GLN A 177 -16.82 -15.68 15.91
N ASN A 178 -16.93 -14.40 15.57
CA ASN A 178 -17.40 -13.37 16.50
C ASN A 178 -18.47 -12.43 15.92
N GLY A 179 -18.98 -12.69 14.70
CA GLY A 179 -20.02 -11.89 14.08
C GLY A 179 -19.53 -10.53 13.58
N GLU A 180 -18.23 -10.35 13.34
CA GLU A 180 -17.70 -9.09 12.80
C GLU A 180 -18.43 -8.72 11.50
N PRO A 181 -18.80 -7.45 11.29
CA PRO A 181 -19.42 -7.00 10.05
C PRO A 181 -18.59 -7.41 8.82
N TYR A 182 -19.25 -7.93 7.81
CA TYR A 182 -18.63 -8.47 6.61
C TYR A 182 -19.38 -7.97 5.37
N ASP A 183 -18.65 -7.55 4.35
CA ASP A 183 -19.19 -7.04 3.09
C ASP A 183 -18.74 -7.94 1.94
N ASP A 184 -19.65 -8.74 1.40
CA ASP A 184 -19.40 -9.67 0.29
C ASP A 184 -18.93 -8.96 -0.98
N PHE A 185 -19.44 -7.75 -1.24
CA PHE A 185 -19.07 -7.01 -2.44
C PHE A 185 -17.66 -6.42 -2.33
N ALA A 186 -17.29 -5.88 -1.17
CA ALA A 186 -15.92 -5.44 -0.91
C ALA A 186 -14.93 -6.61 -1.03
N CYS A 187 -15.31 -7.79 -0.54
CA CYS A 187 -14.51 -9.01 -0.71
C CYS A 187 -14.34 -9.40 -2.17
N LEU A 188 -15.43 -9.39 -2.94
CA LEU A 188 -15.39 -9.71 -4.36
C LEU A 188 -14.45 -8.76 -5.12
N VAL A 189 -14.53 -7.44 -4.85
CA VAL A 189 -13.66 -6.45 -5.49
C VAL A 189 -12.19 -6.68 -5.12
N SER A 190 -11.90 -6.94 -3.84
CA SER A 190 -10.56 -7.21 -3.33
C SER A 190 -9.95 -8.49 -3.92
N GLU A 191 -10.71 -9.60 -3.91
CA GLU A 191 -10.27 -10.88 -4.49
C GLU A 191 -10.07 -10.75 -6.02
N ALA A 192 -10.99 -10.09 -6.73
CA ALA A 192 -10.86 -9.86 -8.18
C ALA A 192 -9.63 -9.01 -8.52
N ALA A 193 -9.32 -8.00 -7.71
CA ALA A 193 -8.13 -7.18 -7.88
C ALA A 193 -6.85 -8.03 -7.77
N ALA A 194 -6.73 -8.86 -6.74
CA ALA A 194 -5.58 -9.76 -6.55
C ALA A 194 -5.48 -10.81 -7.66
N LEU A 195 -6.60 -11.44 -8.03
CA LEU A 195 -6.63 -12.46 -9.08
C LEU A 195 -6.27 -11.90 -10.47
N SER A 196 -6.50 -10.61 -10.71
CA SER A 196 -6.20 -9.98 -12.00
C SER A 196 -4.73 -9.99 -12.38
N VAL A 197 -3.84 -10.10 -11.40
CA VAL A 197 -2.38 -10.10 -11.57
C VAL A 197 -1.75 -11.48 -11.43
N ILE A 198 -2.52 -12.50 -10.99
CA ILE A 198 -2.02 -13.87 -10.89
C ILE A 198 -2.25 -14.56 -12.24
N ASP A 199 -1.28 -14.40 -13.12
CA ASP A 199 -1.32 -14.98 -14.46
C ASP A 199 0.01 -15.66 -14.76
N ASP A 200 -0.04 -16.91 -15.23
CA ASP A 200 1.12 -17.71 -15.53
C ASP A 200 1.80 -17.18 -16.81
N GLY A 201 2.98 -16.62 -16.69
CA GLY A 201 3.85 -16.25 -17.80
C GLY A 201 3.96 -14.78 -18.15
N ILE A 202 3.38 -13.85 -17.37
CA ILE A 202 3.56 -12.42 -17.58
C ILE A 202 4.75 -11.88 -16.76
N SER A 203 5.61 -11.10 -17.41
CA SER A 203 6.77 -10.47 -16.78
C SER A 203 6.38 -9.18 -16.05
N LEU A 204 7.02 -8.91 -14.90
CA LEU A 204 6.94 -7.59 -14.22
C LEU A 204 7.39 -6.41 -15.12
N ALA A 205 8.15 -6.69 -16.17
CA ALA A 205 8.58 -5.67 -17.13
C ALA A 205 7.53 -5.37 -18.19
N ASP A 206 6.47 -6.20 -18.33
CA ASP A 206 5.41 -6.00 -19.32
C ASP A 206 4.58 -4.75 -18.95
N PRO A 207 4.46 -3.76 -19.86
CA PRO A 207 3.66 -2.56 -19.59
C PRO A 207 2.19 -2.87 -19.26
N LEU A 208 1.60 -3.87 -19.91
CA LEU A 208 0.22 -4.28 -19.64
C LEU A 208 0.07 -4.88 -18.23
N PHE A 209 1.07 -5.66 -17.79
CA PHE A 209 1.08 -6.18 -16.42
C PHE A 209 1.18 -5.04 -15.40
N ARG A 210 2.08 -4.06 -15.64
CA ARG A 210 2.23 -2.89 -14.78
C ARG A 210 0.94 -2.08 -14.67
N GLU A 211 0.25 -1.89 -15.79
CA GLU A 211 -1.07 -1.25 -15.79
C GLU A 211 -2.10 -2.03 -14.97
N LYS A 212 -2.16 -3.37 -15.14
CA LYS A 212 -3.03 -4.24 -14.35
C LYS A 212 -2.74 -4.13 -12.85
N LEU A 213 -1.45 -4.15 -12.46
CA LEU A 213 -1.04 -4.03 -11.07
C LEU A 213 -1.47 -2.68 -10.47
N VAL A 214 -1.24 -1.57 -11.17
CA VAL A 214 -1.69 -0.24 -10.74
C VAL A 214 -3.22 -0.22 -10.55
N ARG A 215 -3.98 -0.75 -11.51
CA ARG A 215 -5.45 -0.83 -11.41
C ARG A 215 -5.89 -1.71 -10.23
N GLY A 216 -5.20 -2.83 -10.01
CA GLY A 216 -5.46 -3.73 -8.90
C GLY A 216 -5.23 -3.06 -7.54
N LEU A 217 -4.10 -2.36 -7.36
CA LEU A 217 -3.81 -1.62 -6.12
C LEU A 217 -4.86 -0.53 -5.84
N ILE A 218 -5.36 0.14 -6.88
CA ILE A 218 -6.44 1.13 -6.73
C ILE A 218 -7.75 0.44 -6.33
N LEU A 219 -8.09 -0.71 -6.93
CA LEU A 219 -9.27 -1.49 -6.55
C LEU A 219 -9.19 -2.02 -5.11
N SER A 220 -7.98 -2.40 -4.64
CA SER A 220 -7.74 -2.76 -3.24
C SER A 220 -8.10 -1.61 -2.29
N GLY A 221 -7.62 -0.40 -2.57
CA GLY A 221 -7.98 0.80 -1.80
C GLY A 221 -9.48 1.11 -1.82
N ILE A 222 -10.14 0.95 -2.98
CA ILE A 222 -11.59 1.13 -3.12
C ILE A 222 -12.35 0.08 -2.29
N ALA A 223 -11.90 -1.17 -2.27
CA ALA A 223 -12.53 -2.23 -1.46
C ALA A 223 -12.47 -1.89 0.05
N MET A 224 -11.37 -1.31 0.53
CA MET A 224 -11.26 -0.84 1.91
C MET A 224 -12.24 0.30 2.22
N GLU A 225 -12.40 1.26 1.30
CA GLU A 225 -13.37 2.35 1.45
C GLU A 225 -14.81 1.82 1.51
N MET A 226 -15.17 0.89 0.62
CA MET A 226 -16.48 0.24 0.60
C MET A 226 -16.77 -0.49 1.92
N ALA A 227 -15.79 -1.20 2.45
CA ALA A 227 -15.90 -1.93 3.71
C ALA A 227 -15.89 -1.01 4.96
N GLY A 228 -15.50 0.25 4.82
CA GLY A 228 -15.23 1.15 5.95
C GLY A 228 -14.14 0.63 6.89
N SER A 229 -13.29 -0.26 6.42
CA SER A 229 -12.20 -0.88 7.17
C SER A 229 -11.12 -1.43 6.25
N SER A 230 -9.93 -1.71 6.82
CA SER A 230 -8.85 -2.35 6.05
C SER A 230 -8.99 -3.88 5.91
N ARG A 231 -10.10 -4.48 6.34
CA ARG A 231 -10.32 -5.93 6.29
C ARG A 231 -10.17 -6.56 4.90
N PRO A 232 -10.63 -5.95 3.81
CA PRO A 232 -10.47 -6.52 2.47
C PRO A 232 -9.02 -6.72 2.03
N ALA A 233 -8.09 -5.90 2.57
CA ALA A 233 -6.70 -5.86 2.13
C ALA A 233 -5.67 -6.09 3.25
N SER A 234 -6.10 -6.38 4.49
CA SER A 234 -5.18 -6.53 5.62
C SER A 234 -5.68 -7.58 6.59
N GLY A 235 -4.97 -8.68 6.72
CA GLY A 235 -5.21 -9.81 7.61
C GLY A 235 -3.94 -10.21 8.38
N ALA A 236 -3.76 -11.49 8.60
CA ALA A 236 -2.62 -12.09 9.30
C ALA A 236 -1.27 -11.73 8.65
N GLU A 237 -1.21 -11.69 7.33
CA GLU A 237 -0.02 -11.37 6.55
C GLU A 237 0.51 -9.96 6.88
N HIS A 238 -0.38 -9.00 7.05
CA HIS A 238 -0.02 -7.65 7.49
C HIS A 238 0.38 -7.58 8.95
N LEU A 239 -0.27 -8.37 9.83
CA LEU A 239 0.12 -8.45 11.23
C LEU A 239 1.53 -9.03 11.39
N ILE A 240 1.89 -10.03 10.56
CA ILE A 240 3.25 -10.58 10.50
C ILE A 240 4.23 -9.52 10.00
N SER A 241 3.90 -8.79 8.95
CA SER A 241 4.73 -7.70 8.42
C SER A 241 4.99 -6.61 9.47
N HIS A 242 3.95 -6.15 10.17
CA HIS A 242 4.12 -5.15 11.24
C HIS A 242 4.95 -5.67 12.42
N ALA A 243 4.83 -6.96 12.75
CA ALA A 243 5.71 -7.55 13.75
C ALA A 243 7.17 -7.59 13.26
N LEU A 244 7.42 -7.91 12.00
CA LEU A 244 8.76 -7.86 11.40
C LEU A 244 9.34 -6.43 11.40
N ASP A 245 8.53 -5.40 11.17
CA ASP A 245 8.97 -3.99 11.24
C ASP A 245 9.56 -3.65 12.62
N THR A 246 9.06 -4.28 13.69
CA THR A 246 9.55 -4.06 15.06
C THR A 246 10.70 -4.99 15.45
N LEU A 247 10.86 -6.13 14.77
CA LEU A 247 11.87 -7.15 15.08
C LEU A 247 13.16 -6.95 14.30
N LEU A 248 13.07 -6.42 13.08
CA LEU A 248 14.21 -6.27 12.20
C LEU A 248 14.89 -4.91 12.39
N PRO A 249 16.23 -4.86 12.45
CA PRO A 249 16.96 -3.60 12.55
C PRO A 249 16.84 -2.73 11.28
N SER A 250 16.51 -3.36 10.15
CA SER A 250 16.22 -2.70 8.88
C SER A 250 15.11 -3.49 8.18
N PRO A 251 13.86 -3.05 8.31
CA PRO A 251 12.73 -3.72 7.66
C PRO A 251 12.86 -3.74 6.13
N HIS A 252 12.35 -4.80 5.53
CA HIS A 252 12.23 -4.91 4.07
C HIS A 252 11.05 -4.09 3.56
N PRO A 253 10.96 -3.82 2.23
CA PRO A 253 9.77 -3.21 1.66
C PRO A 253 8.50 -3.95 2.08
N HIS A 254 7.51 -3.19 2.57
CA HIS A 254 6.29 -3.70 3.20
C HIS A 254 5.66 -4.87 2.43
N GLY A 255 5.39 -4.69 1.14
CA GLY A 255 4.73 -5.73 0.34
C GLY A 255 5.55 -7.01 0.17
N LEU A 256 6.87 -6.98 0.35
CA LEU A 256 7.68 -8.22 0.38
C LEU A 256 7.48 -8.96 1.69
N GLN A 257 7.43 -8.26 2.82
CA GLN A 257 7.11 -8.86 4.12
C GLN A 257 5.69 -9.42 4.13
N VAL A 258 4.74 -8.69 3.53
CA VAL A 258 3.35 -9.12 3.38
C VAL A 258 3.23 -10.35 2.49
N ALA A 259 4.01 -10.43 1.39
CA ALA A 259 4.05 -11.62 0.54
C ALA A 259 4.52 -12.87 1.33
N LEU A 260 5.61 -12.75 2.11
CA LEU A 260 6.06 -13.80 3.00
C LEU A 260 4.97 -14.17 4.04
N GLY A 261 4.34 -13.15 4.64
CA GLY A 261 3.24 -13.32 5.57
C GLY A 261 2.03 -14.03 4.98
N THR A 262 1.75 -13.82 3.68
CA THR A 262 0.67 -14.51 2.95
C THR A 262 0.91 -16.01 2.89
N ILE A 263 2.12 -16.44 2.52
CA ILE A 263 2.49 -17.86 2.51
C ILE A 263 2.39 -18.46 3.93
N ALA A 264 2.90 -17.73 4.94
CA ALA A 264 2.83 -18.19 6.34
C ALA A 264 1.38 -18.35 6.83
N ALA A 265 0.52 -17.37 6.54
CA ALA A 265 -0.88 -17.41 6.92
C ALA A 265 -1.65 -18.53 6.22
N ASP A 266 -1.42 -18.76 4.93
CA ASP A 266 -2.06 -19.84 4.19
C ASP A 266 -1.59 -21.22 4.68
N LEU A 267 -0.30 -21.40 4.97
CA LEU A 267 0.22 -22.61 5.60
C LEU A 267 -0.39 -22.85 6.99
N LEU A 268 -0.55 -21.81 7.80
CA LEU A 268 -1.21 -21.90 9.10
C LEU A 268 -2.70 -22.29 8.98
N ARG A 269 -3.37 -21.93 7.91
CA ARG A 269 -4.74 -22.36 7.61
C ARG A 269 -4.81 -23.82 7.16
N GLY A 270 -3.69 -24.39 6.68
CA GLY A 270 -3.64 -25.69 6.03
C GLY A 270 -4.05 -25.65 4.56
N ASP A 271 -3.95 -24.48 3.95
CA ASP A 271 -4.27 -24.27 2.54
C ASP A 271 -3.18 -24.86 1.63
N ASP A 272 -3.56 -25.25 0.43
CA ASP A 272 -2.60 -25.62 -0.63
C ASP A 272 -1.95 -24.35 -1.20
N VAL A 273 -0.65 -24.21 -0.97
CA VAL A 273 0.14 -23.05 -1.42
C VAL A 273 0.95 -23.31 -2.69
N VAL A 274 0.90 -24.52 -3.26
CA VAL A 274 1.77 -24.92 -4.37
C VAL A 274 1.69 -23.95 -5.57
N ARG A 275 0.49 -23.61 -5.98
CA ARG A 275 0.27 -22.68 -7.10
C ARG A 275 0.76 -21.27 -6.77
N LEU A 276 0.46 -20.77 -5.57
CA LEU A 276 0.87 -19.44 -5.12
C LEU A 276 2.38 -19.32 -4.99
N VAL A 277 3.03 -20.33 -4.40
CA VAL A 277 4.49 -20.42 -4.31
C VAL A 277 5.13 -20.47 -5.70
N GLY A 278 4.59 -21.26 -6.63
CA GLY A 278 5.05 -21.29 -8.02
C GLY A 278 4.98 -19.91 -8.68
N TYR A 279 3.86 -19.21 -8.51
CA TYR A 279 3.68 -17.86 -9.01
C TYR A 279 4.67 -16.88 -8.36
N PHE A 280 4.79 -16.85 -7.03
CA PHE A 280 5.70 -15.96 -6.32
C PHE A 280 7.15 -16.14 -6.78
N ARG A 281 7.61 -17.39 -6.95
CA ARG A 281 8.93 -17.67 -7.50
C ARG A 281 9.13 -17.14 -8.91
N SER A 282 8.12 -17.28 -9.77
CA SER A 282 8.20 -16.83 -11.17
C SER A 282 8.35 -15.31 -11.30
N VAL A 283 7.83 -14.54 -10.33
CA VAL A 283 7.90 -13.05 -10.30
C VAL A 283 8.94 -12.53 -9.31
N GLY A 284 9.67 -13.41 -8.62
CA GLY A 284 10.73 -13.06 -7.67
C GLY A 284 10.21 -12.44 -6.37
N LEU A 285 9.02 -12.87 -5.91
CA LEU A 285 8.51 -12.59 -4.57
C LEU A 285 9.04 -13.63 -3.57
N PRO A 286 9.23 -13.25 -2.29
CA PRO A 286 9.68 -14.17 -1.26
C PRO A 286 8.63 -15.25 -0.98
N VAL A 287 9.10 -16.49 -0.86
CA VAL A 287 8.27 -17.66 -0.50
C VAL A 287 8.69 -18.28 0.83
N CYS A 288 9.91 -18.01 1.28
CA CYS A 288 10.41 -18.47 2.57
C CYS A 288 11.20 -17.35 3.26
N PRO A 289 11.40 -17.42 4.60
CA PRO A 289 12.11 -16.37 5.34
C PRO A 289 13.50 -16.07 4.79
N ALA A 290 14.23 -17.11 4.34
CA ALA A 290 15.58 -16.98 3.80
C ALA A 290 15.66 -16.07 2.56
N ASP A 291 14.59 -15.95 1.78
CA ASP A 291 14.51 -15.04 0.62
C ASP A 291 14.61 -13.56 1.02
N LEU A 292 14.31 -13.26 2.28
CA LEU A 292 14.48 -11.94 2.89
C LEU A 292 15.66 -11.91 3.88
N GLY A 293 16.52 -12.92 3.92
CA GLY A 293 17.60 -13.01 4.89
C GLY A 293 17.12 -13.11 6.34
N ILE A 294 15.90 -13.55 6.57
CA ILE A 294 15.27 -13.75 7.88
C ILE A 294 15.39 -15.24 8.24
N ASP A 295 15.73 -15.54 9.48
CA ASP A 295 15.69 -16.93 9.95
C ASP A 295 14.25 -17.35 10.33
N MET A 296 14.04 -18.66 10.44
CA MET A 296 12.74 -19.22 10.77
C MET A 296 12.29 -18.83 12.19
N GLU A 297 13.19 -18.64 13.12
CA GLU A 297 12.89 -18.24 14.49
C GLU A 297 12.31 -16.83 14.53
N THR A 298 12.88 -15.91 13.77
CA THR A 298 12.35 -14.53 13.60
C THR A 298 10.94 -14.54 12.98
N LEU A 299 10.69 -15.36 11.94
CA LEU A 299 9.34 -15.49 11.37
C LEU A 299 8.35 -16.05 12.40
N VAL A 300 8.72 -17.10 13.14
CA VAL A 300 7.87 -17.66 14.19
C VAL A 300 7.58 -16.63 15.28
N LEU A 301 8.58 -15.84 15.67
CA LEU A 301 8.38 -14.76 16.63
C LEU A 301 7.42 -13.68 16.10
N ALA A 302 7.54 -13.32 14.82
CA ALA A 302 6.62 -12.38 14.18
C ALA A 302 5.17 -12.91 14.14
N ILE A 303 4.99 -14.19 13.85
CA ILE A 303 3.68 -14.86 13.90
C ILE A 303 3.07 -14.78 15.31
N ARG A 304 3.86 -15.02 16.35
CA ARG A 304 3.41 -14.97 17.76
C ARG A 304 3.07 -13.54 18.21
N ARG A 305 3.81 -12.53 17.71
CA ARG A 305 3.59 -11.10 18.02
C ARG A 305 2.58 -10.41 17.09
N GLY A 306 2.17 -11.08 16.02
CA GLY A 306 1.19 -10.55 15.08
C GLY A 306 -0.10 -10.05 15.72
N PRO A 307 -0.76 -10.81 16.61
CA PRO A 307 -1.99 -10.38 17.29
C PRO A 307 -1.81 -9.08 18.10
N ASP A 308 -0.62 -8.84 18.66
CA ASP A 308 -0.31 -7.65 19.46
C ASP A 308 -0.22 -6.37 18.59
N GLN A 309 -0.01 -6.51 17.27
CA GLN A 309 0.10 -5.36 16.35
C GLN A 309 -1.26 -4.67 16.15
N ARG A 310 -2.35 -5.40 16.35
CA ARG A 310 -3.70 -4.85 16.24
C ARG A 310 -4.66 -5.56 17.19
N PRO A 311 -4.64 -5.19 18.48
CA PRO A 311 -5.47 -5.83 19.51
C PRO A 311 -6.96 -5.83 19.14
N GLY A 312 -7.62 -6.96 19.27
CA GLY A 312 -9.03 -7.15 18.95
C GLY A 312 -9.33 -7.46 17.47
N ARG A 313 -8.29 -7.52 16.60
CA ARG A 313 -8.45 -7.95 15.21
C ARG A 313 -8.28 -9.45 15.07
N THR A 314 -9.37 -10.17 14.96
CA THR A 314 -9.36 -11.62 14.78
C THR A 314 -8.70 -12.03 13.46
N SER A 315 -7.79 -13.00 13.54
CA SER A 315 -7.06 -13.57 12.41
C SER A 315 -6.70 -15.04 12.66
N ILE A 316 -6.11 -15.68 11.67
CA ILE A 316 -5.59 -17.05 11.78
C ILE A 316 -4.45 -17.18 12.80
N LEU A 317 -3.84 -16.06 13.21
CA LEU A 317 -2.76 -16.04 14.19
C LEU A 317 -3.26 -16.23 15.62
N ASP A 318 -4.56 -16.03 15.88
CA ASP A 318 -5.11 -16.14 17.22
C ASP A 318 -5.03 -17.57 17.75
N GLY A 319 -4.41 -17.72 18.91
CA GLY A 319 -4.27 -19.01 19.56
C GLY A 319 -3.41 -20.04 18.81
N VAL A 320 -2.46 -19.60 17.99
CA VAL A 320 -1.51 -20.49 17.31
C VAL A 320 -0.62 -21.19 18.34
N GLY A 321 -0.88 -22.49 18.57
CA GLY A 321 -0.11 -23.35 19.48
C GLY A 321 1.14 -23.96 18.82
N GLU A 322 1.96 -24.64 19.67
CA GLU A 322 3.24 -25.23 19.25
C GLU A 322 3.10 -26.25 18.11
N ASP A 323 2.02 -27.05 18.09
CA ASP A 323 1.82 -28.06 17.05
C ASP A 323 1.60 -27.41 15.67
N ARG A 324 0.89 -26.29 15.62
CA ARG A 324 0.69 -25.52 14.37
C ARG A 324 1.99 -24.86 13.90
N ILE A 325 2.79 -24.34 14.84
CA ILE A 325 4.13 -23.80 14.52
C ILE A 325 5.03 -24.90 13.98
N ARG A 326 5.04 -26.09 14.60
CA ARG A 326 5.83 -27.23 14.11
C ARG A 326 5.42 -27.62 12.70
N ALA A 327 4.12 -27.75 12.45
CA ALA A 327 3.58 -28.07 11.13
C ALA A 327 3.97 -27.02 10.07
N LEU A 328 3.94 -25.73 10.43
CA LEU A 328 4.40 -24.62 9.58
C LEU A 328 5.88 -24.78 9.21
N VAL A 329 6.76 -25.00 10.18
CA VAL A 329 8.20 -25.17 9.95
C VAL A 329 8.48 -26.37 9.04
N GLU A 330 7.79 -27.51 9.28
CA GLU A 330 7.87 -28.67 8.42
C GLU A 330 7.36 -28.40 7.00
N ALA A 331 6.31 -27.59 6.85
CA ALA A 331 5.77 -27.21 5.56
C ALA A 331 6.78 -26.34 4.78
N TYR A 332 7.41 -25.36 5.42
CA TYR A 332 8.48 -24.57 4.82
C TYR A 332 9.69 -25.43 4.38
N GLY A 333 10.01 -26.48 5.14
CA GLY A 333 11.09 -27.42 4.77
C GLY A 333 10.79 -28.24 3.51
N ARG A 334 9.55 -28.23 3.02
CA ARG A 334 9.10 -28.91 1.78
C ARG A 334 8.94 -27.95 0.58
N LEU A 335 8.94 -26.64 0.81
CA LEU A 335 8.89 -25.62 -0.26
C LEU A 335 10.24 -25.41 -0.90
#